data_ef13c9d00084559bac346219b15a5065
#
_entry.id   ef13c9d00084559bac346219b15a5065
#
_cell.length_a   1.000
_cell.length_b   1.000
_cell.length_c   1.000
_cell.angle_alpha   90.00
_cell.angle_beta   90.00
_cell.angle_gamma   90.00
#
_symmetry.space_group_name_H-M   'P 1'
#
loop_
_entity.id
_entity.type
_entity.pdbx_description
1 polymer ?
#
loop_
_entity_poly.entity_id
_entity_poly.type
_entity_poly.pdbx_seq_one_letter_code
_entity_poly.pdbx_strand_id
1 'polypeptide(L)'
;MAKVYIENVRDLVEKAGEIREKLALATRRIGNVHIGGPMSATDVTTAIYYKYMGFDPDNLDDPNRDRFILSKGHNGILLFTIFCDMGMYDWDLLLDTYNTIGHPFGAHPNHKRVKGIEVSTGSLGHGLSWCCGIGHANRGRGIKSRIWTLLGDGEMEEGSNWEAILYAASHNLDNIVAVVDFNHASAAYETNQNERWGEKGGPEGMADCFRAFGWNATVIDGTVMKEIDKTLAALPEVTLNGKPNAIICSTTKGQGVGFMMERPCAWHIGGFDDDKLAEAEKDIKEYTAKKLAEV
;
A
#
# COMPACT_ATOMS: atom_id res chain seq x y z
N MET A 1 -6.86 -10.55 20.46
CA MET A 1 -6.82 -9.10 20.18
C MET A 1 -5.85 -8.88 19.05
N ALA A 2 -6.11 -7.94 18.16
CA ALA A 2 -5.17 -7.58 17.09
C ALA A 2 -3.81 -7.19 17.71
N LYS A 3 -2.71 -7.62 17.10
CA LYS A 3 -1.35 -7.30 17.57
C LYS A 3 -1.03 -5.89 17.12
N VAL A 4 -0.81 -4.99 18.07
CA VAL A 4 -0.39 -3.60 17.82
C VAL A 4 1.08 -3.50 18.15
N TYR A 5 1.91 -3.08 17.20
CA TYR A 5 3.35 -2.92 17.40
C TYR A 5 3.72 -1.49 17.78
N ILE A 6 2.97 -0.51 17.23
CA ILE A 6 3.22 0.91 17.40
C ILE A 6 1.91 1.61 17.74
N GLU A 7 1.86 2.33 18.85
CA GLU A 7 0.63 3.00 19.31
C GLU A 7 0.58 4.48 18.92
N ASN A 8 1.69 5.18 18.94
CA ASN A 8 1.71 6.61 18.71
C ASN A 8 2.17 6.98 17.29
N VAL A 9 1.77 8.18 16.84
CA VAL A 9 2.02 8.67 15.48
C VAL A 9 3.51 8.95 15.24
N ARG A 10 4.24 9.40 16.27
CA ARG A 10 5.66 9.71 16.16
C ARG A 10 6.45 8.47 15.77
N ASP A 11 6.25 7.37 16.48
CA ASP A 11 6.95 6.11 16.23
C ASP A 11 6.54 5.50 14.86
N LEU A 12 5.31 5.76 14.38
CA LEU A 12 4.91 5.39 13.00
C LEU A 12 5.71 6.18 11.95
N VAL A 13 5.97 7.47 12.19
CA VAL A 13 6.82 8.28 11.29
C VAL A 13 8.25 7.75 11.29
N GLU A 14 8.80 7.46 12.47
CA GLU A 14 10.15 6.88 12.61
C GLU A 14 10.23 5.54 11.86
N LYS A 15 9.26 4.64 12.07
CA LYS A 15 9.21 3.34 11.40
C LYS A 15 9.08 3.48 9.86
N ALA A 16 8.27 4.40 9.37
CA ALA A 16 8.17 4.66 7.93
C ALA A 16 9.50 5.17 7.34
N GLY A 17 10.25 5.98 8.11
CA GLY A 17 11.62 6.38 7.76
C GLY A 17 12.56 5.19 7.64
N GLU A 18 12.58 4.29 8.66
CA GLU A 18 13.39 3.06 8.66
C GLU A 18 13.06 2.14 7.45
N ILE A 19 11.78 1.99 7.13
CA ILE A 19 11.37 1.19 5.96
C ILE A 19 11.87 1.83 4.65
N ARG A 20 11.84 3.17 4.52
CA ARG A 20 12.41 3.87 3.36
C ARG A 20 13.92 3.70 3.24
N GLU A 21 14.66 3.78 4.35
CA GLU A 21 16.11 3.53 4.34
C GLU A 21 16.42 2.10 3.85
N LYS A 22 15.67 1.10 4.34
CA LYS A 22 15.78 -0.29 3.87
C LYS A 22 15.46 -0.44 2.39
N LEU A 23 14.41 0.25 1.89
CA LEU A 23 14.07 0.25 0.47
C LEU A 23 15.17 0.88 -0.39
N ALA A 24 15.81 1.97 0.05
CA ALA A 24 16.94 2.59 -0.64
C ALA A 24 18.14 1.63 -0.71
N LEU A 25 18.48 0.99 0.42
CA LEU A 25 19.53 -0.03 0.47
C LEU A 25 19.23 -1.23 -0.45
N ALA A 26 17.98 -1.73 -0.44
CA ALA A 26 17.55 -2.79 -1.34
C ALA A 26 17.71 -2.38 -2.81
N THR A 27 17.34 -1.14 -3.15
CA THR A 27 17.48 -0.60 -4.51
C THR A 27 18.94 -0.59 -4.98
N ARG A 28 19.88 -0.29 -4.07
CA ARG A 28 21.31 -0.35 -4.36
C ARG A 28 21.82 -1.78 -4.52
N ARG A 29 21.44 -2.68 -3.61
CA ARG A 29 21.93 -4.07 -3.58
C ARG A 29 21.39 -4.91 -4.74
N ILE A 30 20.11 -4.77 -5.05
CA ILE A 30 19.42 -5.53 -6.09
C ILE A 30 19.67 -4.93 -7.48
N GLY A 31 19.76 -3.60 -7.58
CA GLY A 31 20.10 -2.87 -8.80
C GLY A 31 18.96 -2.67 -9.80
N ASN A 32 17.86 -3.39 -9.71
CA ASN A 32 16.70 -3.23 -10.60
C ASN A 32 15.41 -3.62 -9.91
N VAL A 33 14.75 -2.66 -9.26
CA VAL A 33 13.51 -2.86 -8.51
C VAL A 33 12.47 -1.80 -8.87
N HIS A 34 11.20 -2.13 -8.71
CA HIS A 34 10.16 -1.10 -8.66
C HIS A 34 10.33 -0.34 -7.36
N ILE A 35 10.56 0.97 -7.42
CA ILE A 35 10.91 1.74 -6.22
C ILE A 35 10.03 2.97 -5.98
N GLY A 36 9.62 3.69 -7.03
CA GLY A 36 8.84 4.92 -6.85
C GLY A 36 7.51 4.72 -6.12
N GLY A 37 6.77 3.69 -6.49
CA GLY A 37 5.52 3.32 -5.84
C GLY A 37 5.70 2.78 -4.41
N PRO A 38 6.67 1.90 -4.13
CA PRO A 38 7.05 1.54 -2.76
C PRO A 38 7.31 2.74 -1.85
N MET A 39 8.08 3.72 -2.31
CA MET A 39 8.38 4.94 -1.53
C MET A 39 7.13 5.76 -1.21
N SER A 40 6.21 5.96 -2.17
CA SER A 40 4.98 6.73 -1.93
C SER A 40 4.01 6.02 -0.98
N ALA A 41 3.90 4.69 -1.07
CA ALA A 41 2.96 3.90 -0.29
C ALA A 41 3.47 3.56 1.13
N THR A 42 4.70 3.90 1.49
CA THR A 42 5.34 3.47 2.74
C THR A 42 4.57 3.92 3.97
N ASP A 43 4.15 5.19 4.07
CA ASP A 43 3.50 5.71 5.29
C ASP A 43 2.19 4.97 5.59
N VAL A 44 1.29 4.88 4.62
CA VAL A 44 -0.01 4.23 4.83
C VAL A 44 0.14 2.73 5.05
N THR A 45 1.07 2.07 4.34
CA THR A 45 1.31 0.63 4.52
C THR A 45 1.92 0.33 5.89
N THR A 46 2.85 1.18 6.36
CA THR A 46 3.41 1.10 7.71
C THR A 46 2.32 1.24 8.78
N ALA A 47 1.46 2.25 8.67
CA ALA A 47 0.36 2.44 9.62
C ALA A 47 -0.58 1.21 9.65
N ILE A 48 -0.93 0.65 8.50
CA ILE A 48 -1.79 -0.53 8.42
C ILE A 48 -1.14 -1.73 9.11
N TYR A 49 0.10 -2.08 8.77
CA TYR A 49 0.76 -3.29 9.28
C TYR A 49 1.15 -3.19 10.74
N TYR A 50 1.64 -2.01 11.18
CA TYR A 50 2.17 -1.88 12.55
C TYR A 50 1.12 -1.44 13.59
N LYS A 51 -0.05 -0.96 13.15
CA LYS A 51 -1.06 -0.48 14.09
C LYS A 51 -2.47 -1.01 13.85
N TYR A 52 -2.97 -0.97 12.61
CA TYR A 52 -4.41 -1.10 12.36
C TYR A 52 -4.87 -2.50 11.94
N MET A 53 -4.06 -3.25 11.20
CA MET A 53 -4.44 -4.57 10.71
C MET A 53 -4.32 -5.67 11.75
N GLY A 54 -3.50 -5.45 12.81
CA GLY A 54 -3.23 -6.48 13.81
C GLY A 54 -2.58 -7.72 13.22
N PHE A 55 -1.71 -7.54 12.24
CA PHE A 55 -0.97 -8.60 11.59
C PHE A 55 -0.10 -9.35 12.61
N ASP A 56 -0.21 -10.67 12.66
CA ASP A 56 0.61 -11.51 13.51
C ASP A 56 1.32 -12.58 12.67
N PRO A 57 2.64 -12.46 12.47
CA PRO A 57 3.44 -13.42 11.71
C PRO A 57 3.37 -14.85 12.23
N ASP A 58 3.14 -15.01 13.54
CA ASP A 58 3.10 -16.30 14.22
C ASP A 58 1.72 -16.96 14.13
N ASN A 59 0.69 -16.24 13.65
CA ASN A 59 -0.70 -16.71 13.60
C ASN A 59 -1.38 -16.42 12.25
N LEU A 60 -0.71 -16.74 11.14
CA LEU A 60 -1.22 -16.51 9.78
C LEU A 60 -2.39 -17.43 9.40
N ASP A 61 -2.61 -18.51 10.12
CA ASP A 61 -3.68 -19.48 9.85
C ASP A 61 -5.01 -19.12 10.53
N ASP A 62 -5.06 -18.07 11.36
CA ASP A 62 -6.31 -17.62 11.97
C ASP A 62 -7.30 -17.15 10.90
N PRO A 63 -8.46 -17.81 10.77
CA PRO A 63 -9.47 -17.41 9.80
C PRO A 63 -10.08 -16.05 10.08
N ASN A 64 -10.00 -15.56 11.32
CA ASN A 64 -10.58 -14.29 11.77
C ASN A 64 -9.61 -13.12 11.65
N ARG A 65 -8.36 -13.33 11.24
CA ARG A 65 -7.41 -12.25 11.06
C ARG A 65 -7.78 -11.34 9.89
N ASP A 66 -7.38 -10.10 9.96
CA ASP A 66 -7.39 -9.20 8.81
C ASP A 66 -6.47 -9.72 7.70
N ARG A 67 -6.75 -9.33 6.48
CA ARG A 67 -5.97 -9.71 5.30
C ARG A 67 -5.59 -8.48 4.50
N PHE A 68 -4.39 -8.52 3.90
CA PHE A 68 -3.91 -7.46 3.05
C PHE A 68 -3.60 -7.99 1.64
N ILE A 69 -4.18 -7.37 0.63
CA ILE A 69 -3.94 -7.68 -0.78
C ILE A 69 -3.24 -6.51 -1.44
N LEU A 70 -2.00 -6.72 -1.84
CA LEU A 70 -1.25 -5.73 -2.61
C LEU A 70 -1.69 -5.79 -4.07
N SER A 71 -2.69 -4.98 -4.47
CA SER A 71 -3.21 -4.97 -5.84
C SER A 71 -2.16 -4.46 -6.83
N LYS A 72 -1.50 -3.33 -6.51
CA LYS A 72 -0.32 -2.86 -7.24
C LYS A 72 0.89 -3.76 -6.95
N GLY A 73 0.86 -4.97 -7.48
CA GLY A 73 1.82 -6.04 -7.15
C GLY A 73 3.28 -5.69 -7.39
N HIS A 74 3.58 -4.73 -8.25
CA HIS A 74 4.93 -4.20 -8.45
C HIS A 74 5.52 -3.53 -7.19
N ASN A 75 4.70 -3.20 -6.18
CA ASN A 75 5.18 -2.77 -4.86
C ASN A 75 5.63 -3.94 -3.95
N GLY A 76 5.82 -5.14 -4.48
CA GLY A 76 6.16 -6.34 -3.70
C GLY A 76 7.35 -6.15 -2.77
N ILE A 77 8.39 -5.41 -3.19
CA ILE A 77 9.57 -5.12 -2.37
C ILE A 77 9.21 -4.40 -1.05
N LEU A 78 8.16 -3.55 -1.02
CA LEU A 78 7.69 -2.90 0.20
C LEU A 78 7.15 -3.93 1.21
N LEU A 79 6.30 -4.86 0.77
CA LEU A 79 5.79 -5.91 1.67
C LEU A 79 6.90 -6.84 2.15
N PHE A 80 7.82 -7.23 1.27
CA PHE A 80 8.95 -8.07 1.65
C PHE A 80 9.86 -7.38 2.67
N THR A 81 10.10 -6.07 2.50
CA THR A 81 10.84 -5.27 3.48
C THR A 81 10.14 -5.24 4.83
N ILE A 82 8.82 -5.03 4.87
CA ILE A 82 8.02 -5.08 6.10
C ILE A 82 8.08 -6.48 6.73
N PHE A 83 7.97 -7.54 5.96
CA PHE A 83 8.04 -8.91 6.48
C PHE A 83 9.42 -9.26 7.06
N CYS A 84 10.50 -8.77 6.43
CA CYS A 84 11.85 -8.90 6.99
C CYS A 84 12.00 -8.06 8.27
N ASP A 85 11.46 -6.84 8.31
CA ASP A 85 11.48 -5.98 9.51
C ASP A 85 10.70 -6.61 10.69
N MET A 86 9.63 -7.33 10.40
CA MET A 86 8.86 -8.10 11.39
C MET A 86 9.51 -9.44 11.77
N GLY A 87 10.68 -9.79 11.21
CA GLY A 87 11.40 -11.01 11.51
C GLY A 87 10.86 -12.29 10.84
N MET A 88 9.95 -12.18 9.86
CA MET A 88 9.43 -13.33 9.13
C MET A 88 10.46 -13.94 8.19
N TYR A 89 11.36 -13.13 7.66
CA TYR A 89 12.39 -13.52 6.71
C TYR A 89 13.70 -12.81 7.00
N ASP A 90 14.78 -13.46 6.63
CA ASP A 90 16.11 -12.90 6.67
C ASP A 90 16.26 -11.79 5.62
N TRP A 91 16.87 -10.66 6.02
CA TRP A 91 17.05 -9.49 5.17
C TRP A 91 18.04 -9.75 4.03
N ASP A 92 19.15 -10.42 4.32
CA ASP A 92 20.16 -10.73 3.29
C ASP A 92 19.61 -11.74 2.30
N LEU A 93 18.79 -12.71 2.74
CA LEU A 93 18.08 -13.60 1.83
C LEU A 93 17.21 -12.83 0.82
N LEU A 94 16.49 -11.79 1.26
CA LEU A 94 15.71 -10.95 0.36
C LEU A 94 16.62 -10.26 -0.66
N LEU A 95 17.68 -9.61 -0.19
CA LEU A 95 18.58 -8.82 -1.04
C LEU A 95 19.31 -9.67 -2.09
N ASP A 96 19.77 -10.85 -1.69
CA ASP A 96 20.59 -11.72 -2.54
C ASP A 96 19.75 -12.56 -3.53
N THR A 97 18.45 -12.73 -3.24
CA THR A 97 17.60 -13.65 -4.03
C THR A 97 16.40 -12.99 -4.72
N TYR A 98 16.22 -11.68 -4.54
CA TYR A 98 15.12 -10.97 -5.18
C TYR A 98 15.10 -11.18 -6.70
N ASN A 99 13.93 -11.51 -7.23
CA ASN A 99 13.68 -11.78 -8.65
C ASN A 99 14.61 -12.84 -9.27
N THR A 100 15.09 -13.79 -8.46
CA THR A 100 15.93 -14.92 -8.90
C THR A 100 15.10 -16.20 -9.02
N ILE A 101 15.26 -16.93 -10.12
CA ILE A 101 14.53 -18.18 -10.38
C ILE A 101 14.80 -19.19 -9.25
N GLY A 102 13.74 -19.81 -8.75
CA GLY A 102 13.84 -20.81 -7.67
C GLY A 102 13.70 -20.24 -6.26
N HIS A 103 13.83 -18.94 -6.07
CA HIS A 103 13.74 -18.24 -4.79
C HIS A 103 12.36 -17.64 -4.52
N PRO A 104 12.02 -17.30 -3.24
CA PRO A 104 10.66 -16.89 -2.88
C PRO A 104 10.29 -15.49 -3.37
N PHE A 105 11.23 -14.55 -3.37
CA PHE A 105 10.98 -13.14 -3.59
C PHE A 105 11.03 -12.78 -5.09
N GLY A 106 9.89 -12.82 -5.75
CA GLY A 106 9.78 -12.33 -7.14
C GLY A 106 9.57 -10.81 -7.20
N ALA A 107 9.65 -10.23 -8.40
CA ALA A 107 9.30 -8.82 -8.61
C ALA A 107 7.84 -8.50 -8.21
N HIS A 108 6.99 -9.50 -8.19
CA HIS A 108 5.60 -9.44 -7.75
C HIS A 108 5.32 -10.51 -6.68
N PRO A 109 4.36 -10.28 -5.75
CA PRO A 109 4.03 -11.21 -4.68
C PRO A 109 3.51 -12.54 -5.20
N ASN A 110 3.97 -13.64 -4.58
CA ASN A 110 3.49 -14.98 -4.89
C ASN A 110 3.10 -15.71 -3.60
N HIS A 111 1.80 -15.98 -3.41
CA HIS A 111 1.26 -16.60 -2.20
C HIS A 111 1.74 -18.03 -1.97
N LYS A 112 2.18 -18.74 -3.01
CA LYS A 112 2.73 -20.11 -2.88
C LYS A 112 4.18 -20.11 -2.38
N ARG A 113 4.88 -18.98 -2.43
CA ARG A 113 6.30 -18.87 -2.12
C ARG A 113 6.61 -18.03 -0.88
N VAL A 114 5.79 -17.03 -0.61
CA VAL A 114 5.99 -16.10 0.50
C VAL A 114 4.79 -16.18 1.44
N LYS A 115 5.00 -16.68 2.64
CA LYS A 115 3.98 -16.66 3.71
C LYS A 115 3.64 -15.21 4.06
N GLY A 116 2.37 -14.95 4.35
CA GLY A 116 1.86 -13.60 4.59
C GLY A 116 1.33 -12.92 3.33
N ILE A 117 1.63 -13.44 2.13
CA ILE A 117 1.00 -13.02 0.88
C ILE A 117 -0.30 -13.79 0.68
N GLU A 118 -1.43 -13.07 0.64
CA GLU A 118 -2.77 -13.68 0.52
C GLU A 118 -3.06 -14.21 -0.88
N VAL A 119 -2.70 -13.44 -1.90
CA VAL A 119 -2.90 -13.79 -3.32
C VAL A 119 -1.70 -13.33 -4.14
N SER A 120 -1.40 -14.06 -5.21
CA SER A 120 -0.41 -13.62 -6.19
C SER A 120 -1.00 -12.47 -7.01
N THR A 121 -0.27 -11.37 -7.11
CA THR A 121 -0.68 -10.16 -7.85
C THR A 121 0.40 -9.73 -8.83
N GLY A 122 0.10 -8.70 -9.65
CA GLY A 122 0.99 -8.20 -10.70
C GLY A 122 0.22 -7.82 -11.95
N SER A 123 -0.86 -8.54 -12.28
CA SER A 123 -1.86 -8.08 -13.24
C SER A 123 -2.72 -7.02 -12.55
N LEU A 124 -2.57 -5.76 -12.94
CA LEU A 124 -3.27 -4.64 -12.33
C LEU A 124 -4.79 -4.76 -12.49
N GLY A 125 -5.54 -4.17 -11.56
CA GLY A 125 -7.00 -4.17 -11.56
C GLY A 125 -7.67 -5.41 -10.96
N HIS A 126 -6.92 -6.43 -10.54
CA HIS A 126 -7.52 -7.68 -10.04
C HIS A 126 -7.54 -7.84 -8.52
N GLY A 127 -6.71 -7.07 -7.78
CA GLY A 127 -6.63 -7.19 -6.33
C GLY A 127 -7.94 -6.92 -5.61
N LEU A 128 -8.68 -5.89 -6.03
CA LEU A 128 -9.98 -5.55 -5.45
C LEU A 128 -11.03 -6.65 -5.68
N SER A 129 -11.00 -7.33 -6.82
CA SER A 129 -11.88 -8.49 -7.10
C SER A 129 -11.61 -9.65 -6.13
N TRP A 130 -10.33 -9.92 -5.79
CA TRP A 130 -9.98 -10.88 -4.74
C TRP A 130 -10.53 -10.45 -3.38
N CYS A 131 -10.43 -9.16 -3.03
CA CYS A 131 -11.02 -8.64 -1.80
C CYS A 131 -12.53 -8.88 -1.75
N CYS A 132 -13.23 -8.66 -2.86
CA CYS A 132 -14.67 -8.94 -2.96
C CYS A 132 -14.99 -10.41 -2.68
N GLY A 133 -14.23 -11.35 -3.26
CA GLY A 133 -14.43 -12.77 -3.04
C GLY A 133 -14.22 -13.18 -1.58
N ILE A 134 -13.12 -12.73 -0.97
CA ILE A 134 -12.81 -13.00 0.44
C ILE A 134 -13.81 -12.31 1.37
N GLY A 135 -14.12 -11.03 1.11
CA GLY A 135 -15.07 -10.25 1.90
C GLY A 135 -16.47 -10.86 1.90
N HIS A 136 -16.92 -11.32 0.74
CA HIS A 136 -18.20 -12.01 0.59
C HIS A 136 -18.22 -13.36 1.35
N ALA A 137 -17.14 -14.14 1.26
CA ALA A 137 -17.01 -15.40 2.00
C ALA A 137 -16.99 -15.16 3.52
N ASN A 138 -16.28 -14.14 4.00
CA ASN A 138 -16.26 -13.76 5.41
C ASN A 138 -17.65 -13.34 5.90
N ARG A 139 -18.38 -12.55 5.10
CA ARG A 139 -19.75 -12.19 5.40
C ARG A 139 -20.65 -13.41 5.58
N GLY A 140 -20.56 -14.38 4.65
CA GLY A 140 -21.33 -15.62 4.72
C GLY A 140 -21.01 -16.48 5.95
N ARG A 141 -19.82 -16.32 6.52
CA ARG A 141 -19.36 -17.01 7.74
C ARG A 141 -19.54 -16.18 9.01
N GLY A 142 -19.99 -14.95 8.94
CA GLY A 142 -20.09 -14.04 10.08
C GLY A 142 -18.72 -13.54 10.59
N ILE A 143 -17.66 -13.63 9.78
CA ILE A 143 -16.30 -13.19 10.13
C ILE A 143 -16.18 -11.69 9.87
N LYS A 144 -15.90 -10.92 10.91
CA LYS A 144 -15.82 -9.44 10.87
C LYS A 144 -14.42 -8.88 10.60
N SER A 145 -13.46 -9.70 10.17
CA SER A 145 -12.13 -9.22 9.81
C SER A 145 -12.17 -8.32 8.57
N ARG A 146 -11.28 -7.34 8.53
CA ARG A 146 -11.13 -6.44 7.38
C ARG A 146 -10.28 -7.07 6.29
N ILE A 147 -10.59 -6.72 5.07
CA ILE A 147 -9.80 -7.03 3.89
C ILE A 147 -9.28 -5.69 3.35
N TRP A 148 -8.00 -5.47 3.56
CA TRP A 148 -7.28 -4.30 3.11
C TRP A 148 -6.74 -4.53 1.70
N THR A 149 -6.76 -3.51 0.86
CA THR A 149 -6.04 -3.56 -0.42
C THR A 149 -5.38 -2.23 -0.72
N LEU A 150 -4.19 -2.31 -1.33
CA LEU A 150 -3.46 -1.14 -1.83
C LEU A 150 -3.50 -1.15 -3.36
N LEU A 151 -4.12 -0.13 -3.91
CA LEU A 151 -4.24 0.13 -5.35
C LEU A 151 -3.35 1.33 -5.75
N GLY A 152 -3.06 1.48 -7.03
CA GLY A 152 -2.44 2.69 -7.58
C GLY A 152 -3.44 3.51 -8.38
N ASP A 153 -3.20 4.81 -8.51
CA ASP A 153 -4.01 5.72 -9.33
C ASP A 153 -4.03 5.33 -10.81
N GLY A 154 -2.88 4.97 -11.39
CA GLY A 154 -2.81 4.42 -12.74
C GLY A 154 -3.48 3.05 -12.87
N GLU A 155 -3.45 2.22 -11.82
CA GLU A 155 -4.16 0.94 -11.77
C GLU A 155 -5.68 1.13 -11.78
N MET A 156 -6.18 2.25 -11.27
CA MET A 156 -7.62 2.55 -11.29
C MET A 156 -8.18 2.79 -12.69
N GLU A 157 -7.34 2.88 -13.71
CA GLU A 157 -7.77 2.92 -15.12
C GLU A 157 -8.23 1.54 -15.65
N GLU A 158 -7.92 0.45 -14.93
CA GLU A 158 -8.39 -0.89 -15.26
C GLU A 158 -9.89 -1.05 -14.97
N GLY A 159 -10.66 -1.47 -15.98
CA GLY A 159 -12.13 -1.63 -15.90
C GLY A 159 -12.58 -2.59 -14.80
N SER A 160 -11.80 -3.65 -14.55
CA SER A 160 -12.09 -4.65 -13.51
C SER A 160 -12.15 -4.08 -12.09
N ASN A 161 -11.47 -2.97 -11.80
CA ASN A 161 -11.62 -2.28 -10.52
C ASN A 161 -13.05 -1.74 -10.35
N TRP A 162 -13.62 -1.14 -11.40
CA TRP A 162 -14.96 -0.55 -11.36
C TRP A 162 -16.06 -1.61 -11.26
N GLU A 163 -15.86 -2.77 -11.87
CA GLU A 163 -16.72 -3.95 -11.68
C GLU A 163 -16.69 -4.42 -10.22
N ALA A 164 -15.49 -4.51 -9.61
CA ALA A 164 -15.33 -4.88 -8.22
C ALA A 164 -15.92 -3.84 -7.25
N ILE A 165 -15.77 -2.55 -7.55
CA ILE A 165 -16.35 -1.44 -6.77
C ILE A 165 -17.88 -1.55 -6.76
N LEU A 166 -18.50 -1.75 -7.92
CA LEU A 166 -19.94 -1.97 -8.04
C LEU A 166 -20.38 -3.20 -7.25
N TYR A 167 -19.65 -4.32 -7.37
CA TYR A 167 -19.96 -5.56 -6.68
C TYR A 167 -19.91 -5.40 -5.15
N ALA A 168 -18.83 -4.81 -4.64
CA ALA A 168 -18.66 -4.61 -3.20
C ALA A 168 -19.78 -3.76 -2.58
N ALA A 169 -20.17 -2.68 -3.25
CA ALA A 169 -21.27 -1.83 -2.82
C ALA A 169 -22.62 -2.55 -2.88
N SER A 170 -22.91 -3.24 -3.98
CA SER A 170 -24.18 -3.97 -4.17
C SER A 170 -24.36 -5.11 -3.16
N HIS A 171 -23.27 -5.63 -2.60
CA HIS A 171 -23.30 -6.69 -1.61
C HIS A 171 -23.02 -6.21 -0.19
N ASN A 172 -22.97 -4.89 0.07
CA ASN A 172 -22.72 -4.30 1.37
C ASN A 172 -21.45 -4.90 2.08
N LEU A 173 -20.34 -4.98 1.36
CA LEU A 173 -19.09 -5.55 1.86
C LEU A 173 -18.31 -4.51 2.67
N ASP A 174 -18.83 -4.09 3.82
CA ASP A 174 -18.23 -3.10 4.72
C ASP A 174 -16.92 -3.55 5.38
N ASN A 175 -16.58 -4.81 5.21
CA ASN A 175 -15.30 -5.37 5.62
C ASN A 175 -14.17 -5.10 4.61
N ILE A 176 -14.42 -4.44 3.48
CA ILE A 176 -13.40 -4.05 2.51
C ILE A 176 -12.96 -2.61 2.77
N VAL A 177 -11.63 -2.42 2.84
CA VAL A 177 -10.97 -1.11 2.87
C VAL A 177 -10.03 -1.02 1.67
N ALA A 178 -10.39 -0.22 0.68
CA ALA A 178 -9.57 0.08 -0.48
C ALA A 178 -8.74 1.34 -0.22
N VAL A 179 -7.43 1.22 -0.22
CA VAL A 179 -6.49 2.34 -0.13
C VAL A 179 -5.91 2.58 -1.51
N VAL A 180 -6.08 3.78 -2.04
CA VAL A 180 -5.49 4.19 -3.32
C VAL A 180 -4.30 5.08 -3.04
N ASP A 181 -3.10 4.60 -3.37
CA ASP A 181 -1.89 5.42 -3.45
C ASP A 181 -1.97 6.28 -4.72
N PHE A 182 -2.57 7.47 -4.55
CA PHE A 182 -2.71 8.44 -5.62
C PHE A 182 -1.42 9.27 -5.68
N ASN A 183 -0.40 8.70 -6.31
CA ASN A 183 0.94 9.28 -6.36
C ASN A 183 1.20 10.12 -7.63
N HIS A 184 0.15 10.44 -8.37
CA HIS A 184 0.13 11.30 -9.55
C HIS A 184 0.92 10.77 -10.75
N ALA A 185 1.33 9.49 -10.76
CA ALA A 185 2.12 8.93 -11.84
C ALA A 185 1.89 7.43 -12.09
N SER A 186 1.58 7.08 -13.32
CA SER A 186 1.67 5.71 -13.83
C SER A 186 3.14 5.30 -14.07
N ALA A 187 3.36 4.20 -14.81
CA ALA A 187 4.70 3.80 -15.25
C ALA A 187 5.28 4.77 -16.30
N ALA A 188 4.46 5.36 -17.15
CA ALA A 188 4.88 6.07 -18.36
C ALA A 188 4.41 7.53 -18.44
N TYR A 189 3.44 7.94 -17.62
CA TYR A 189 2.85 9.29 -17.67
C TYR A 189 2.33 9.72 -16.29
N GLU A 190 2.14 11.02 -16.11
CA GLU A 190 1.53 11.58 -14.93
C GLU A 190 0.00 11.44 -14.98
N THR A 191 -0.60 10.97 -13.87
CA THR A 191 -2.04 10.69 -13.76
C THR A 191 -2.86 11.88 -13.24
N ASN A 192 -2.19 13.01 -12.94
CA ASN A 192 -2.79 14.23 -12.42
C ASN A 192 -3.52 15.09 -13.45
N GLN A 193 -3.67 14.63 -14.69
CA GLN A 193 -4.45 15.33 -15.71
C GLN A 193 -5.91 15.39 -15.27
N ASN A 194 -6.40 16.63 -15.10
CA ASN A 194 -7.67 16.96 -14.44
C ASN A 194 -8.94 16.32 -15.05
N GLU A 195 -8.87 15.79 -16.26
CA GLU A 195 -10.02 15.27 -16.99
C GLU A 195 -10.33 13.78 -16.72
N ARG A 196 -9.46 13.06 -16.01
CA ARG A 196 -9.56 11.59 -15.90
C ARG A 196 -10.57 11.09 -14.87
N TRP A 197 -10.84 11.87 -13.83
CA TRP A 197 -11.64 11.41 -12.70
C TRP A 197 -12.87 12.32 -12.50
N GLY A 198 -13.70 12.45 -13.54
CA GLY A 198 -14.89 13.28 -13.51
C GLY A 198 -14.58 14.79 -13.46
N GLU A 199 -15.59 15.59 -13.14
CA GLU A 199 -15.54 17.06 -13.23
C GLU A 199 -14.46 17.70 -12.33
N LYS A 200 -14.23 17.16 -11.14
CA LYS A 200 -13.23 17.66 -10.21
C LYS A 200 -11.80 17.28 -10.56
N GLY A 201 -11.62 16.13 -11.23
CA GLY A 201 -10.31 15.55 -11.47
C GLY A 201 -9.57 15.11 -10.21
N GLY A 202 -8.38 14.53 -10.37
CA GLY A 202 -7.48 14.18 -9.28
C GLY A 202 -8.07 13.29 -8.18
N PRO A 203 -7.53 13.35 -6.95
CA PRO A 203 -7.97 12.51 -5.84
C PRO A 203 -9.45 12.69 -5.48
N GLU A 204 -9.97 13.94 -5.48
CA GLU A 204 -11.37 14.21 -5.18
C GLU A 204 -12.31 13.67 -6.25
N GLY A 205 -11.95 13.80 -7.54
CA GLY A 205 -12.71 13.20 -8.62
C GLY A 205 -12.78 11.69 -8.51
N MET A 206 -11.67 11.03 -8.16
CA MET A 206 -11.65 9.59 -7.91
C MET A 206 -12.54 9.21 -6.72
N ALA A 207 -12.48 9.96 -5.62
CA ALA A 207 -13.34 9.73 -4.46
C ALA A 207 -14.83 9.90 -4.81
N ASP A 208 -15.18 10.87 -5.64
CA ASP A 208 -16.56 11.05 -6.12
C ASP A 208 -17.03 9.85 -6.97
N CYS A 209 -16.15 9.25 -7.78
CA CYS A 209 -16.47 8.01 -8.48
C CYS A 209 -16.80 6.87 -7.50
N PHE A 210 -16.01 6.65 -6.46
CA PHE A 210 -16.31 5.66 -5.43
C PHE A 210 -17.65 5.95 -4.72
N ARG A 211 -17.90 7.22 -4.37
CA ARG A 211 -19.17 7.65 -3.74
C ARG A 211 -20.38 7.39 -4.64
N ALA A 212 -20.25 7.63 -5.95
CA ALA A 212 -21.29 7.37 -6.94
C ALA A 212 -21.67 5.88 -7.02
N PHE A 213 -20.72 4.98 -6.77
CA PHE A 213 -20.97 3.54 -6.64
C PHE A 213 -21.46 3.11 -5.25
N GLY A 214 -21.59 4.04 -4.29
CA GLY A 214 -22.16 3.74 -2.97
C GLY A 214 -21.15 3.48 -1.85
N TRP A 215 -19.85 3.73 -2.07
CA TRP A 215 -18.81 3.61 -1.06
C TRP A 215 -18.76 4.84 -0.13
N ASN A 216 -18.23 4.64 1.07
CA ASN A 216 -17.66 5.74 1.86
C ASN A 216 -16.28 6.03 1.30
N ALA A 217 -16.03 7.24 0.81
CA ALA A 217 -14.73 7.59 0.26
C ALA A 217 -14.21 8.89 0.87
N THR A 218 -12.96 8.87 1.32
CA THR A 218 -12.25 9.99 1.96
C THR A 218 -10.95 10.26 1.22
N VAL A 219 -10.65 11.53 0.98
CA VAL A 219 -9.34 11.97 0.47
C VAL A 219 -8.52 12.48 1.65
N ILE A 220 -7.25 12.11 1.67
CA ILE A 220 -6.29 12.57 2.68
C ILE A 220 -4.96 12.95 2.04
N ASP A 221 -4.19 13.79 2.71
CA ASP A 221 -2.77 13.94 2.44
C ASP A 221 -2.02 12.71 2.95
N GLY A 222 -1.68 11.79 2.02
CA GLY A 222 -0.96 10.54 2.31
C GLY A 222 0.51 10.77 2.70
N THR A 223 0.98 12.03 2.75
CA THR A 223 2.30 12.40 3.28
C THR A 223 2.27 12.83 4.75
N VAL A 224 1.07 12.92 5.35
CA VAL A 224 0.85 13.39 6.72
C VAL A 224 0.37 12.22 7.59
N MET A 225 1.27 11.65 8.40
CA MET A 225 0.97 10.48 9.22
C MET A 225 -0.21 10.72 10.21
N LYS A 226 -0.39 11.94 10.71
CA LYS A 226 -1.56 12.28 11.54
C LYS A 226 -2.88 12.13 10.81
N GLU A 227 -2.94 12.48 9.52
CA GLU A 227 -4.15 12.31 8.72
C GLU A 227 -4.41 10.85 8.42
N ILE A 228 -3.37 10.09 8.10
CA ILE A 228 -3.44 8.63 7.93
C ILE A 228 -3.97 7.99 9.21
N ASP A 229 -3.34 8.25 10.35
CA ASP A 229 -3.70 7.68 11.65
C ASP A 229 -5.14 8.02 12.03
N LYS A 230 -5.53 9.30 11.95
CA LYS A 230 -6.89 9.76 12.23
C LYS A 230 -7.94 9.06 11.35
N THR A 231 -7.63 8.91 10.05
CA THR A 231 -8.57 8.32 9.09
C THR A 231 -8.72 6.81 9.31
N LEU A 232 -7.62 6.10 9.54
CA LEU A 232 -7.65 4.67 9.83
C LEU A 232 -8.36 4.38 11.17
N ALA A 233 -8.14 5.22 12.18
CA ALA A 233 -8.84 5.12 13.47
C ALA A 233 -10.35 5.39 13.38
N ALA A 234 -10.78 6.21 12.42
CA ALA A 234 -12.18 6.58 12.22
C ALA A 234 -12.96 5.59 11.34
N LEU A 235 -12.32 4.52 10.84
CA LEU A 235 -13.02 3.52 10.04
C LEU A 235 -14.17 2.88 10.84
N PRO A 236 -15.39 2.80 10.28
CA PRO A 236 -16.53 2.20 10.95
C PRO A 236 -16.25 0.75 11.36
N GLU A 237 -16.88 0.29 12.42
CA GLU A 237 -16.89 -1.13 12.76
C GLU A 237 -17.51 -1.96 11.63
N VAL A 238 -16.99 -3.18 11.42
CA VAL A 238 -17.52 -4.11 10.44
C VAL A 238 -18.83 -4.70 10.95
N THR A 239 -19.92 -4.40 10.27
CA THR A 239 -21.26 -4.89 10.59
C THR A 239 -21.68 -6.07 9.71
N LEU A 240 -20.97 -6.30 8.60
CA LEU A 240 -21.27 -7.23 7.52
C LEU A 240 -22.52 -6.85 6.70
N ASN A 241 -22.97 -5.62 6.81
CA ASN A 241 -24.10 -5.08 6.05
C ASN A 241 -24.01 -3.55 5.81
N GLY A 242 -22.84 -2.99 5.97
CA GLY A 242 -22.57 -1.56 5.73
C GLY A 242 -21.95 -1.30 4.37
N LYS A 243 -21.53 -0.05 4.17
CA LYS A 243 -20.82 0.37 2.95
C LYS A 243 -19.32 0.04 3.03
N PRO A 244 -18.72 -0.42 1.93
CA PRO A 244 -17.26 -0.52 1.85
C PRO A 244 -16.60 0.86 1.94
N ASN A 245 -15.31 0.89 2.31
CA ASN A 245 -14.58 2.12 2.58
C ASN A 245 -13.41 2.28 1.58
N ALA A 246 -13.24 3.49 1.05
CA ALA A 246 -12.12 3.88 0.20
C ALA A 246 -11.36 5.05 0.82
N ILE A 247 -10.05 4.99 0.83
CA ILE A 247 -9.15 6.05 1.28
C ILE A 247 -8.26 6.41 0.10
N ILE A 248 -8.41 7.62 -0.42
CA ILE A 248 -7.59 8.12 -1.51
C ILE A 248 -6.45 8.94 -0.89
N CYS A 249 -5.28 8.32 -0.83
CA CYS A 249 -4.07 8.93 -0.28
C CYS A 249 -3.37 9.73 -1.37
N SER A 250 -3.46 11.05 -1.35
CA SER A 250 -2.66 11.92 -2.21
C SER A 250 -1.22 11.89 -1.73
N THR A 251 -0.32 11.33 -2.53
CA THR A 251 1.10 11.14 -2.22
C THR A 251 1.97 11.69 -3.35
N THR A 252 3.27 11.49 -3.28
CA THR A 252 4.19 11.80 -4.38
C THR A 252 5.02 10.57 -4.69
N LYS A 253 5.02 10.12 -5.94
CA LYS A 253 5.84 8.98 -6.35
C LYS A 253 7.32 9.24 -6.10
N GLY A 254 7.98 8.30 -5.40
CA GLY A 254 9.35 8.52 -4.94
C GLY A 254 9.46 9.32 -3.63
N GLN A 255 8.36 9.48 -2.89
CA GLN A 255 8.26 10.28 -1.67
C GLN A 255 9.41 10.03 -0.68
N GLY A 256 10.04 11.12 -0.24
CA GLY A 256 11.19 11.11 0.65
C GLY A 256 12.54 11.14 -0.04
N VAL A 257 12.60 11.07 -1.38
CA VAL A 257 13.85 11.14 -2.17
C VAL A 257 13.71 12.19 -3.28
N GLY A 258 14.44 13.29 -3.20
CA GLY A 258 14.28 14.48 -4.03
C GLY A 258 14.34 14.17 -5.52
N PHE A 259 15.42 13.56 -5.98
CA PHE A 259 15.61 13.25 -7.41
C PHE A 259 14.56 12.27 -7.99
N MET A 260 13.91 11.48 -7.13
CA MET A 260 12.80 10.60 -7.55
C MET A 260 11.51 11.38 -7.70
N MET A 261 11.22 12.29 -6.76
CA MET A 261 10.03 13.15 -6.79
C MET A 261 10.05 14.12 -7.97
N GLU A 262 11.23 14.60 -8.37
CA GLU A 262 11.40 15.48 -9.54
C GLU A 262 11.12 14.76 -10.87
N ARG A 263 11.31 13.44 -10.93
CA ARG A 263 11.15 12.65 -12.15
C ARG A 263 10.36 11.36 -11.87
N PRO A 264 9.10 11.45 -11.44
CA PRO A 264 8.35 10.33 -10.86
C PRO A 264 8.18 9.14 -11.82
N CYS A 265 7.97 9.38 -13.11
CA CYS A 265 7.83 8.30 -14.09
C CYS A 265 9.17 7.59 -14.36
N ALA A 266 10.29 8.31 -14.33
CA ALA A 266 11.60 7.73 -14.56
C ALA A 266 12.03 6.73 -13.47
N TRP A 267 11.47 6.88 -12.27
CA TRP A 267 11.76 6.03 -11.11
C TRP A 267 10.68 4.98 -10.84
N HIS A 268 9.92 4.60 -11.86
CA HIS A 268 9.02 3.46 -11.72
C HIS A 268 9.80 2.17 -11.42
N ILE A 269 10.86 1.94 -12.19
CA ILE A 269 11.86 0.87 -11.98
C ILE A 269 13.25 1.50 -12.05
N GLY A 270 14.15 1.08 -11.17
CA GLY A 270 15.53 1.56 -11.21
C GLY A 270 16.45 0.89 -10.22
N GLY A 271 17.71 1.28 -10.26
CA GLY A 271 18.75 0.90 -9.32
C GLY A 271 19.55 2.13 -8.90
N PHE A 272 20.17 2.07 -7.72
CA PHE A 272 21.06 3.11 -7.22
C PHE A 272 22.52 2.68 -7.40
N ASP A 273 23.38 3.63 -7.75
CA ASP A 273 24.82 3.57 -7.48
C ASP A 273 25.09 4.09 -6.04
N ASP A 274 26.36 4.12 -5.65
CA ASP A 274 26.72 4.55 -4.28
C ASP A 274 26.41 6.03 -4.04
N ASP A 275 26.56 6.89 -5.06
CA ASP A 275 26.27 8.32 -4.96
C ASP A 275 24.77 8.56 -4.76
N LYS A 276 23.93 7.87 -5.54
CA LYS A 276 22.46 7.93 -5.39
C LYS A 276 21.97 7.35 -4.09
N LEU A 277 22.60 6.29 -3.59
CA LEU A 277 22.25 5.76 -2.27
C LEU A 277 22.54 6.80 -1.18
N ALA A 278 23.74 7.41 -1.21
CA ALA A 278 24.12 8.43 -0.22
C ALA A 278 23.18 9.66 -0.27
N GLU A 279 22.79 10.09 -1.49
CA GLU A 279 21.81 11.17 -1.67
C GLU A 279 20.43 10.77 -1.12
N ALA A 280 19.95 9.57 -1.47
CA ALA A 280 18.66 9.07 -0.99
C ALA A 280 18.62 8.93 0.55
N GLU A 281 19.68 8.41 1.17
CA GLU A 281 19.77 8.29 2.63
C GLU A 281 19.72 9.65 3.32
N LYS A 282 20.39 10.66 2.76
CA LYS A 282 20.33 12.04 3.25
C LYS A 282 18.93 12.60 3.15
N ASP A 283 18.32 12.49 1.97
CA ASP A 283 16.96 13.00 1.70
C ASP A 283 15.93 12.33 2.62
N ILE A 284 15.99 11.01 2.81
CA ILE A 284 15.09 10.25 3.69
C ILE A 284 15.22 10.73 5.14
N LYS A 285 16.44 10.95 5.63
CA LYS A 285 16.67 11.47 6.99
C LYS A 285 16.10 12.88 7.16
N GLU A 286 16.31 13.77 6.20
CA GLU A 286 15.77 15.14 6.23
C GLU A 286 14.24 15.11 6.14
N TYR A 287 13.67 14.29 5.26
CA TYR A 287 12.23 14.08 5.14
C TYR A 287 11.62 13.57 6.44
N THR A 288 12.20 12.53 7.04
CA THR A 288 11.73 11.94 8.28
C THR A 288 11.81 12.95 9.44
N ALA A 289 12.91 13.70 9.55
CA ALA A 289 13.06 14.74 10.57
C ALA A 289 12.00 15.86 10.42
N LYS A 290 11.69 16.26 9.17
CA LYS A 290 10.62 17.22 8.90
C LYS A 290 9.26 16.66 9.35
N LYS A 291 8.94 15.40 9.02
CA LYS A 291 7.67 14.76 9.41
C LYS A 291 7.55 14.56 10.91
N LEU A 292 8.66 14.30 11.61
CA LEU A 292 8.71 14.25 13.08
C LEU A 292 8.44 15.61 13.74
N ALA A 293 8.78 16.71 13.08
CA ALA A 293 8.47 18.05 13.58
C ALA A 293 6.98 18.42 13.39
N GLU A 294 6.23 17.70 12.56
CA GLU A 294 4.79 17.90 12.32
C GLU A 294 3.92 17.13 13.35
N VAL A 295 4.50 16.23 14.15
CA VAL A 295 3.83 15.36 15.14
C VAL A 295 4.33 15.63 16.55
#